data_39e7e5614ddc31c4136e3e2d96ea0741
#
_entry.id   39e7e5614ddc31c4136e3e2d96ea0741
#
_cell.length_a   1.000
_cell.length_b   1.000
_cell.length_c   1.000
_cell.angle_alpha   90.00
_cell.angle_beta   90.00
_cell.angle_gamma   90.00
#
_symmetry.space_group_name_H-M   'P 1'
#
loop_
_entity.id
_entity.type
_entity.pdbx_description
1 polymer ?
#
loop_
_entity_poly.entity_id
_entity_poly.type
_entity_poly.pdbx_seq_one_letter_code
_entity_poly.pdbx_strand_id
1 'polypeptide(L)'
;MRALVIDDEQLVLEGLEAFLQAALPELTLDKTADASAALQLAASVHYELVLLDWHLVGTDGQELQGRAMVQALRAKGCQAPILVVSGVDRNDWPALLFELGLSGVVTKSASGAQLVDAIQIAVRGGIYLPAHTLAARANPRYRAAPAPAAPLEPRERFPELTERQADVFRIMVRGLSDKQIARELGITEATVKTHVRAILDVVGVRRRGEAVFEVTGRGGAGGVGRGA
;
A
#
# COMPACT_ATOMS: atom_id res chain seq x y z
N MET A 1 12.29 -23.54 -0.57
CA MET A 1 12.01 -22.28 -1.26
C MET A 1 12.74 -21.14 -0.57
N ARG A 2 13.45 -20.26 -1.32
CA ARG A 2 14.15 -19.11 -0.73
C ARG A 2 13.54 -17.81 -1.21
N ALA A 3 13.17 -16.93 -0.28
CA ALA A 3 12.55 -15.66 -0.58
C ALA A 3 13.33 -14.48 0.02
N LEU A 4 13.26 -13.32 -0.65
CA LEU A 4 13.78 -12.04 -0.18
C LEU A 4 12.62 -11.14 0.20
N VAL A 5 12.65 -10.60 1.43
CA VAL A 5 11.67 -9.59 1.90
C VAL A 5 12.35 -8.24 2.00
N ILE A 6 11.75 -7.23 1.39
CA ILE A 6 12.26 -5.87 1.35
C ILE A 6 11.17 -4.93 1.86
N ASP A 7 11.36 -4.35 3.04
CA ASP A 7 10.42 -3.44 3.70
C ASP A 7 11.22 -2.55 4.67
N ASP A 8 11.07 -1.25 4.64
CA ASP A 8 11.81 -0.32 5.51
C ASP A 8 11.29 -0.32 6.96
N GLU A 9 10.14 -0.93 7.21
CA GLU A 9 9.57 -1.08 8.54
C GLU A 9 10.07 -2.37 9.22
N GLN A 10 11.02 -2.26 10.16
CA GLN A 10 11.58 -3.41 10.89
C GLN A 10 10.51 -4.31 11.53
N LEU A 11 9.46 -3.70 12.08
CA LEU A 11 8.36 -4.45 12.72
C LEU A 11 7.59 -5.31 11.69
N VAL A 12 7.44 -4.82 10.46
CA VAL A 12 6.82 -5.58 9.36
C VAL A 12 7.71 -6.76 8.98
N LEU A 13 9.02 -6.55 8.85
CA LEU A 13 9.99 -7.62 8.55
C LEU A 13 9.94 -8.74 9.60
N GLU A 14 9.94 -8.39 10.89
CA GLU A 14 9.87 -9.37 11.99
C GLU A 14 8.52 -10.10 12.02
N GLY A 15 7.43 -9.37 11.80
CA GLY A 15 6.09 -9.95 11.75
C GLY A 15 5.91 -10.91 10.57
N LEU A 16 6.38 -10.53 9.38
CA LEU A 16 6.33 -11.37 8.20
C LEU A 16 7.20 -12.62 8.35
N GLU A 17 8.41 -12.48 8.91
CA GLU A 17 9.28 -13.63 9.19
C GLU A 17 8.61 -14.63 10.11
N ALA A 18 8.14 -14.20 11.28
CA ALA A 18 7.48 -15.07 12.25
C ALA A 18 6.26 -15.78 11.67
N PHE A 19 5.42 -15.01 10.92
CA PHE A 19 4.24 -15.56 10.28
C PHE A 19 4.58 -16.57 9.18
N LEU A 20 5.50 -16.21 8.26
CA LEU A 20 5.83 -17.04 7.12
C LEU A 20 6.58 -18.31 7.53
N GLN A 21 7.45 -18.26 8.54
CA GLN A 21 8.10 -19.46 9.10
C GLN A 21 7.10 -20.43 9.71
N ALA A 22 6.04 -19.93 10.36
CA ALA A 22 4.99 -20.77 10.91
C ALA A 22 4.08 -21.35 9.81
N ALA A 23 3.74 -20.58 8.79
CA ALA A 23 2.81 -20.98 7.72
C ALA A 23 3.48 -21.82 6.63
N LEU A 24 4.77 -21.60 6.37
CA LEU A 24 5.56 -22.23 5.32
C LEU A 24 6.93 -22.67 5.88
N PRO A 25 7.00 -23.78 6.66
CA PRO A 25 8.23 -24.21 7.35
C PRO A 25 9.44 -24.46 6.42
N GLU A 26 9.19 -24.80 5.15
CA GLU A 26 10.21 -25.03 4.13
C GLU A 26 10.77 -23.71 3.52
N LEU A 27 10.28 -22.55 3.97
CA LEU A 27 10.70 -21.26 3.46
C LEU A 27 11.96 -20.78 4.18
N THR A 28 13.04 -20.57 3.41
CA THR A 28 14.21 -19.82 3.87
C THR A 28 14.01 -18.36 3.50
N LEU A 29 14.16 -17.46 4.47
CA LEU A 29 13.81 -16.06 4.31
C LEU A 29 15.03 -15.18 4.59
N ASP A 30 15.44 -14.41 3.59
CA ASP A 30 16.34 -13.27 3.79
C ASP A 30 15.52 -12.00 3.86
N LYS A 31 15.86 -11.08 4.73
CA LYS A 31 15.13 -9.83 4.92
C LYS A 31 16.07 -8.63 5.01
N THR A 32 15.64 -7.50 4.49
CA THR A 32 16.41 -6.26 4.59
C THR A 32 15.50 -5.03 4.52
N ALA A 33 15.85 -4.01 5.28
CA ALA A 33 15.24 -2.70 5.22
C ALA A 33 16.00 -1.73 4.28
N ASP A 34 17.15 -2.14 3.77
CA ASP A 34 18.03 -1.32 2.93
C ASP A 34 17.95 -1.73 1.47
N ALA A 35 17.61 -0.78 0.60
CA ALA A 35 17.48 -1.00 -0.84
C ALA A 35 18.80 -1.44 -1.49
N SER A 36 19.95 -0.90 -1.04
CA SER A 36 21.27 -1.25 -1.59
C SER A 36 21.64 -2.68 -1.21
N ALA A 37 21.42 -3.06 0.06
CA ALA A 37 21.61 -4.43 0.53
C ALA A 37 20.69 -5.42 -0.23
N ALA A 38 19.44 -5.05 -0.49
CA ALA A 38 18.52 -5.86 -1.28
C ALA A 38 19.05 -6.14 -2.69
N LEU A 39 19.61 -5.11 -3.36
CA LEU A 39 20.20 -5.26 -4.68
C LEU A 39 21.46 -6.14 -4.68
N GLN A 40 22.28 -6.05 -3.63
CA GLN A 40 23.45 -6.93 -3.47
C GLN A 40 23.05 -8.39 -3.25
N LEU A 41 22.05 -8.62 -2.38
CA LEU A 41 21.48 -9.94 -2.16
C LEU A 41 20.90 -10.53 -3.45
N ALA A 42 20.10 -9.75 -4.18
CA ALA A 42 19.48 -10.18 -5.43
C ALA A 42 20.50 -10.48 -6.55
N ALA A 43 21.69 -9.87 -6.51
CA ALA A 43 22.77 -10.12 -7.46
C ALA A 43 23.60 -11.37 -7.09
N SER A 44 23.66 -11.76 -5.82
CA SER A 44 24.53 -12.83 -5.32
C SER A 44 23.79 -14.11 -4.95
N VAL A 45 22.48 -14.04 -4.70
CA VAL A 45 21.65 -15.15 -4.25
C VAL A 45 20.50 -15.39 -5.23
N HIS A 46 20.26 -16.66 -5.56
CA HIS A 46 19.08 -17.02 -6.35
C HIS A 46 17.86 -17.12 -5.44
N TYR A 47 16.87 -16.26 -5.71
CA TYR A 47 15.59 -16.27 -5.01
C TYR A 47 14.49 -16.86 -5.89
N GLU A 48 13.55 -17.55 -5.26
CA GLU A 48 12.35 -18.09 -5.89
C GLU A 48 11.13 -17.17 -5.69
N LEU A 49 11.28 -16.13 -4.84
CA LEU A 49 10.26 -15.11 -4.57
C LEU A 49 10.91 -13.85 -4.01
N VAL A 50 10.37 -12.69 -4.38
CA VAL A 50 10.65 -11.40 -3.72
C VAL A 50 9.33 -10.83 -3.21
N LEU A 51 9.26 -10.53 -1.91
CA LEU A 51 8.22 -9.72 -1.29
C LEU A 51 8.75 -8.29 -1.18
N LEU A 52 8.08 -7.34 -1.80
CA LEU A 52 8.56 -5.97 -1.91
C LEU A 52 7.53 -4.99 -1.38
N ASP A 53 7.88 -4.19 -0.37
CA ASP A 53 7.09 -3.01 -0.07
C ASP A 53 7.13 -2.03 -1.24
N TRP A 54 5.97 -1.46 -1.56
CA TRP A 54 5.85 -0.47 -2.64
C TRP A 54 6.42 0.90 -2.24
N HIS A 55 6.42 1.23 -0.95
CA HIS A 55 6.86 2.51 -0.42
C HIS A 55 8.09 2.32 0.47
N LEU A 56 9.25 2.18 -0.14
CA LEU A 56 10.51 2.12 0.58
C LEU A 56 11.06 3.53 0.81
N VAL A 57 11.56 3.79 2.00
CA VAL A 57 12.33 5.00 2.30
C VAL A 57 13.81 4.61 2.30
N GLY A 58 14.59 5.20 1.41
CA GLY A 58 16.04 4.97 1.37
C GLY A 58 16.73 5.49 2.64
N THR A 59 17.92 4.99 2.92
CA THR A 59 18.75 5.42 4.06
C THR A 59 19.11 6.92 4.02
N ASP A 60 19.02 7.55 2.86
CA ASP A 60 19.14 8.99 2.63
C ASP A 60 17.84 9.77 2.87
N GLY A 61 16.77 9.08 3.29
CA GLY A 61 15.46 9.66 3.52
C GLY A 61 14.69 10.00 2.24
N GLN A 62 15.20 9.62 1.06
CA GLN A 62 14.46 9.74 -0.19
C GLN A 62 13.51 8.56 -0.35
N GLU A 63 12.30 8.86 -0.82
CA GLU A 63 11.30 7.84 -1.11
C GLU A 63 11.70 7.09 -2.40
N LEU A 64 12.10 5.83 -2.24
CA LEU A 64 12.35 4.94 -3.37
C LEU A 64 11.01 4.32 -3.76
N GLN A 65 10.43 4.77 -4.87
CA GLN A 65 9.20 4.18 -5.37
C GLN A 65 9.43 2.73 -5.78
N GLY A 66 8.49 1.84 -5.44
CA GLY A 66 8.58 0.42 -5.76
C GLY A 66 8.87 0.12 -7.23
N ARG A 67 8.42 0.98 -8.16
CA ARG A 67 8.77 0.91 -9.59
C ARG A 67 10.29 0.93 -9.82
N ALA A 68 11.00 1.88 -9.22
CA ALA A 68 12.45 1.99 -9.38
C ALA A 68 13.16 0.78 -8.78
N MET A 69 12.68 0.27 -7.64
CA MET A 69 13.23 -0.93 -7.01
C MET A 69 13.03 -2.18 -7.87
N VAL A 70 11.85 -2.38 -8.45
CA VAL A 70 11.60 -3.49 -9.39
C VAL A 70 12.55 -3.43 -10.58
N GLN A 71 12.70 -2.27 -11.20
CA GLN A 71 13.61 -2.07 -12.34
C GLN A 71 15.07 -2.35 -11.94
N ALA A 72 15.50 -1.89 -10.77
CA ALA A 72 16.85 -2.11 -10.27
C ALA A 72 17.11 -3.61 -9.96
N LEU A 73 16.15 -4.33 -9.37
CA LEU A 73 16.23 -5.78 -9.16
C LEU A 73 16.36 -6.52 -10.49
N ARG A 74 15.56 -6.18 -11.50
CA ARG A 74 15.64 -6.78 -12.83
C ARG A 74 16.97 -6.48 -13.53
N ALA A 75 17.48 -5.24 -13.40
CA ALA A 75 18.80 -4.85 -13.93
C ALA A 75 19.95 -5.61 -13.26
N LYS A 76 19.80 -6.08 -12.02
CA LYS A 76 20.75 -6.96 -11.31
C LYS A 76 20.58 -8.45 -11.66
N GLY A 77 19.69 -8.79 -12.60
CA GLY A 77 19.48 -10.15 -13.06
C GLY A 77 18.49 -10.96 -12.24
N CYS A 78 17.79 -10.36 -11.27
CA CYS A 78 16.77 -11.05 -10.50
C CYS A 78 15.59 -11.43 -11.39
N GLN A 79 15.37 -12.74 -11.59
CA GLN A 79 14.25 -13.29 -12.37
C GLN A 79 13.11 -13.81 -11.49
N ALA A 80 13.28 -13.78 -10.18
CA ALA A 80 12.27 -14.25 -9.24
C ALA A 80 10.93 -13.52 -9.44
N PRO A 81 9.79 -14.20 -9.24
CA PRO A 81 8.50 -13.55 -9.14
C PRO A 81 8.53 -12.48 -8.03
N ILE A 82 8.02 -11.28 -8.34
CA ILE A 82 7.94 -10.18 -7.39
C ILE A 82 6.48 -10.00 -7.00
N LEU A 83 6.19 -10.18 -5.72
CA LEU A 83 4.91 -9.93 -5.10
C LEU A 83 5.02 -8.64 -4.27
N VAL A 84 4.25 -7.63 -4.64
CA VAL A 84 4.22 -6.36 -3.93
C VAL A 84 3.35 -6.47 -2.69
N VAL A 85 3.83 -5.98 -1.55
CA VAL A 85 3.06 -5.81 -0.32
C VAL A 85 2.88 -4.32 -0.10
N SER A 86 1.64 -3.81 -0.14
CA SER A 86 1.38 -2.37 -0.11
C SER A 86 0.35 -1.98 0.94
N GLY A 87 0.61 -0.89 1.65
CA GLY A 87 -0.36 -0.25 2.55
C GLY A 87 -1.44 0.53 1.80
N VAL A 88 -1.27 0.77 0.50
CA VAL A 88 -2.17 1.58 -0.32
C VAL A 88 -2.81 0.73 -1.40
N ASP A 89 -4.13 0.79 -1.47
CA ASP A 89 -4.88 0.22 -2.58
C ASP A 89 -4.91 1.22 -3.76
N ARG A 90 -4.58 0.74 -4.95
CA ARG A 90 -4.47 1.54 -6.17
C ARG A 90 -5.28 0.91 -7.30
N ASN A 91 -5.99 1.73 -8.03
CA ASN A 91 -6.78 1.27 -9.19
C ASN A 91 -5.92 0.91 -10.42
N ASP A 92 -4.66 1.37 -10.46
CA ASP A 92 -3.73 1.15 -11.56
C ASP A 92 -2.84 -0.11 -11.36
N TRP A 93 -3.01 -0.86 -10.26
CA TRP A 93 -2.29 -2.11 -10.03
C TRP A 93 -2.28 -3.06 -11.24
N PRO A 94 -3.41 -3.29 -11.94
CA PRO A 94 -3.40 -4.18 -13.10
C PRO A 94 -2.48 -3.70 -14.23
N ALA A 95 -2.38 -2.38 -14.46
CA ALA A 95 -1.47 -1.83 -15.45
C ALA A 95 0.00 -1.98 -15.02
N LEU A 96 0.30 -1.66 -13.76
CA LEU A 96 1.64 -1.78 -13.18
C LEU A 96 2.14 -3.22 -13.18
N LEU A 97 1.28 -4.19 -12.87
CA LEU A 97 1.62 -5.60 -12.92
C LEU A 97 2.13 -6.03 -14.30
N PHE A 98 1.41 -5.67 -15.36
CA PHE A 98 1.84 -5.99 -16.72
C PHE A 98 3.09 -5.22 -17.13
N GLU A 99 3.16 -3.92 -16.83
CA GLU A 99 4.28 -3.06 -17.21
C GLU A 99 5.59 -3.50 -16.56
N LEU A 100 5.56 -3.88 -15.29
CA LEU A 100 6.74 -4.22 -14.50
C LEU A 100 6.99 -5.72 -14.38
N GLY A 101 6.13 -6.56 -14.95
CA GLY A 101 6.24 -8.02 -14.84
C GLY A 101 6.15 -8.50 -13.39
N LEU A 102 5.22 -7.92 -12.60
CA LEU A 102 4.97 -8.34 -11.24
C LEU A 102 4.09 -9.59 -11.19
N SER A 103 4.28 -10.41 -10.19
CA SER A 103 3.47 -11.61 -9.95
C SER A 103 2.27 -11.39 -9.05
N GLY A 104 2.08 -10.17 -8.57
CA GLY A 104 0.87 -9.80 -7.84
C GLY A 104 1.06 -8.65 -6.87
N VAL A 105 -0.05 -8.31 -6.23
CA VAL A 105 -0.12 -7.31 -5.16
C VAL A 105 -0.96 -7.86 -4.02
N VAL A 106 -0.46 -7.69 -2.80
CA VAL A 106 -1.17 -7.97 -1.54
C VAL A 106 -1.22 -6.69 -0.73
N THR A 107 -2.35 -6.37 -0.15
CA THR A 107 -2.44 -5.22 0.77
C THR A 107 -1.86 -5.58 2.14
N LYS A 108 -1.21 -4.64 2.83
CA LYS A 108 -0.72 -4.85 4.22
C LYS A 108 -1.89 -5.15 5.21
N SER A 109 -3.13 -4.92 4.80
CA SER A 109 -4.35 -5.28 5.55
C SER A 109 -4.91 -6.67 5.21
N ALA A 110 -4.30 -7.39 4.26
CA ALA A 110 -4.73 -8.74 3.91
C ALA A 110 -4.53 -9.72 5.07
N SER A 111 -5.35 -10.75 5.12
CA SER A 111 -5.15 -11.84 6.07
C SER A 111 -3.89 -12.64 5.73
N GLY A 112 -3.32 -13.30 6.74
CA GLY A 112 -2.18 -14.19 6.51
C GLY A 112 -2.48 -15.30 5.48
N ALA A 113 -3.71 -15.83 5.46
CA ALA A 113 -4.13 -16.82 4.47
C ALA A 113 -4.05 -16.26 3.04
N GLN A 114 -4.51 -15.02 2.83
CA GLN A 114 -4.41 -14.35 1.52
C GLN A 114 -2.97 -14.13 1.08
N LEU A 115 -2.07 -13.81 2.01
CA LEU A 115 -0.65 -13.68 1.72
C LEU A 115 -0.04 -15.03 1.29
N VAL A 116 -0.36 -16.11 2.00
CA VAL A 116 0.10 -17.47 1.64
C VAL A 116 -0.43 -17.89 0.25
N ASP A 117 -1.71 -17.66 -0.02
CA ASP A 117 -2.30 -17.94 -1.33
C ASP A 117 -1.60 -17.14 -2.44
N ALA A 118 -1.34 -15.85 -2.22
CA ALA A 118 -0.64 -15.00 -3.17
C ALA A 118 0.79 -15.50 -3.46
N ILE A 119 1.52 -15.92 -2.42
CA ILE A 119 2.85 -16.50 -2.54
C ILE A 119 2.80 -17.78 -3.37
N GLN A 120 1.89 -18.69 -3.07
CA GLN A 120 1.76 -19.96 -3.80
C GLN A 120 1.41 -19.75 -5.27
N ILE A 121 0.53 -18.79 -5.58
CA ILE A 121 0.18 -18.41 -6.94
C ILE A 121 1.39 -17.83 -7.66
N ALA A 122 2.11 -16.90 -7.05
CA ALA A 122 3.27 -16.25 -7.63
C ALA A 122 4.40 -17.25 -7.96
N VAL A 123 4.73 -18.15 -7.03
CA VAL A 123 5.78 -19.17 -7.22
C VAL A 123 5.43 -20.16 -8.34
N ARG A 124 4.15 -20.43 -8.55
CA ARG A 124 3.68 -21.27 -9.67
C ARG A 124 3.60 -20.53 -11.01
N GLY A 125 4.06 -19.27 -11.07
CA GLY A 125 4.02 -18.44 -12.28
C GLY A 125 2.69 -17.78 -12.56
N GLY A 126 1.75 -17.81 -11.60
CA GLY A 126 0.47 -17.10 -11.70
C GLY A 126 0.58 -15.64 -11.27
N ILE A 127 -0.53 -14.91 -11.41
CA ILE A 127 -0.66 -13.51 -11.00
C ILE A 127 -1.76 -13.41 -9.95
N TYR A 128 -1.40 -12.87 -8.77
CA TYR A 128 -2.36 -12.61 -7.70
C TYR A 128 -2.81 -11.14 -7.72
N LEU A 129 -4.12 -10.94 -7.73
CA LEU A 129 -4.75 -9.63 -7.56
C LEU A 129 -5.85 -9.73 -6.50
N PRO A 130 -5.95 -8.77 -5.60
CA PRO A 130 -7.07 -8.72 -4.66
C PRO A 130 -8.41 -8.69 -5.40
N ALA A 131 -9.41 -9.41 -4.90
CA ALA A 131 -10.71 -9.59 -5.57
C ALA A 131 -11.42 -8.26 -5.91
N HIS A 132 -11.28 -7.25 -5.06
CA HIS A 132 -11.86 -5.92 -5.29
C HIS A 132 -11.22 -5.20 -6.50
N THR A 133 -9.95 -5.44 -6.78
CA THR A 133 -9.25 -4.87 -7.96
C THR A 133 -9.78 -5.47 -9.26
N LEU A 134 -10.17 -6.77 -9.24
CA LEU A 134 -10.79 -7.45 -10.37
C LEU A 134 -12.25 -7.05 -10.55
N ALA A 135 -13.01 -6.90 -9.45
CA ALA A 135 -14.40 -6.47 -9.47
C ALA A 135 -14.58 -5.07 -10.08
N ALA A 136 -13.62 -4.18 -9.89
CA ALA A 136 -13.62 -2.86 -10.51
C ALA A 136 -13.59 -2.92 -12.04
N ARG A 137 -12.98 -3.94 -12.65
CA ARG A 137 -12.95 -4.13 -14.12
C ARG A 137 -14.17 -4.89 -14.67
N ALA A 138 -14.76 -5.79 -13.87
CA ALA A 138 -15.89 -6.62 -14.31
C ALA A 138 -17.23 -5.86 -14.29
N ASN A 139 -17.32 -4.72 -13.60
CA ASN A 139 -18.54 -3.93 -13.55
C ASN A 139 -18.62 -2.97 -14.75
N PRO A 140 -19.60 -3.09 -15.68
CA PRO A 140 -19.77 -2.19 -16.82
C PRO A 140 -19.95 -0.72 -16.41
N ARG A 141 -20.36 -0.44 -15.17
CA ARG A 141 -20.43 0.92 -14.58
C ARG A 141 -19.05 1.49 -14.28
N TYR A 142 -18.01 0.66 -14.23
CA TYR A 142 -16.60 1.05 -14.10
C TYR A 142 -15.90 1.23 -15.45
N ARG A 143 -16.60 0.97 -16.56
CA ARG A 143 -16.08 1.22 -17.90
C ARG A 143 -16.08 2.73 -18.12
N ALA A 144 -14.89 3.34 -18.07
CA ALA A 144 -14.65 4.75 -18.28
C ALA A 144 -15.49 5.64 -17.34
N ALA A 145 -15.20 5.54 -16.03
CA ALA A 145 -15.29 6.77 -15.25
C ALA A 145 -14.33 7.77 -15.93
N PRO A 146 -14.80 8.99 -16.26
CA PRO A 146 -13.88 10.05 -16.65
C PRO A 146 -12.77 10.11 -15.60
N ALA A 147 -11.56 10.51 -16.01
CA ALA A 147 -10.45 10.76 -15.12
C ALA A 147 -10.99 11.31 -13.79
N PRO A 148 -10.59 10.75 -12.62
CA PRO A 148 -11.30 11.00 -11.38
C PRO A 148 -11.64 12.48 -11.30
N ALA A 149 -12.92 12.77 -11.18
CA ALA A 149 -13.36 14.13 -10.87
C ALA A 149 -12.47 14.59 -9.72
N ALA A 150 -11.88 15.76 -9.84
CA ALA A 150 -10.98 16.32 -8.85
C ALA A 150 -11.51 15.96 -7.46
N PRO A 151 -10.67 15.37 -6.56
CA PRO A 151 -11.15 14.87 -5.29
C PRO A 151 -12.06 15.92 -4.70
N LEU A 152 -13.31 15.55 -4.37
CA LEU A 152 -14.26 16.49 -3.77
C LEU A 152 -13.52 17.21 -2.66
N GLU A 153 -13.49 18.53 -2.71
CA GLU A 153 -12.83 19.34 -1.69
C GLU A 153 -13.33 18.86 -0.31
N PRO A 154 -12.45 18.48 0.62
CA PRO A 154 -12.90 17.92 1.89
C PRO A 154 -13.96 18.71 2.60
N ARG A 155 -13.95 20.06 2.43
CA ARG A 155 -14.93 20.98 3.02
C ARG A 155 -16.28 21.02 2.28
N GLU A 156 -16.35 20.56 1.04
CA GLU A 156 -17.64 20.39 0.35
C GLU A 156 -18.46 19.26 0.98
N ARG A 157 -17.76 18.20 1.42
CA ARG A 157 -18.40 17.05 2.07
C ARG A 157 -18.49 17.18 3.59
N PHE A 158 -17.52 17.84 4.19
CA PHE A 158 -17.40 18.05 5.65
C PHE A 158 -17.15 19.54 5.92
N PRO A 159 -18.23 20.37 5.90
CA PRO A 159 -18.11 21.82 6.10
C PRO A 159 -17.55 22.24 7.45
N GLU A 160 -17.61 21.35 8.43
CA GLU A 160 -17.12 21.56 9.79
C GLU A 160 -15.58 21.54 9.88
N LEU A 161 -14.90 21.03 8.85
CA LEU A 161 -13.44 21.04 8.82
C LEU A 161 -12.91 22.48 8.67
N THR A 162 -11.95 22.83 9.51
CA THR A 162 -11.17 24.07 9.32
C THR A 162 -10.32 23.96 8.04
N GLU A 163 -9.88 25.09 7.50
CA GLU A 163 -8.98 25.09 6.32
C GLU A 163 -7.74 24.23 6.54
N ARG A 164 -7.14 24.33 7.73
CA ARG A 164 -5.94 23.56 8.05
C ARG A 164 -6.20 22.06 8.18
N GLN A 165 -7.36 21.69 8.69
CA GLN A 165 -7.78 20.27 8.71
C GLN A 165 -8.06 19.76 7.29
N ALA A 166 -8.66 20.59 6.43
CA ALA A 166 -8.87 20.23 5.04
C ALA A 166 -7.56 20.06 4.28
N ASP A 167 -6.53 20.89 4.53
CA ASP A 167 -5.19 20.73 3.97
C ASP A 167 -4.56 19.39 4.38
N VAL A 168 -4.58 19.10 5.67
CA VAL A 168 -4.09 17.81 6.20
C VAL A 168 -4.88 16.66 5.58
N PHE A 169 -6.20 16.79 5.46
CA PHE A 169 -7.05 15.74 4.91
C PHE A 169 -6.79 15.48 3.42
N ARG A 170 -6.61 16.54 2.59
CA ARG A 170 -6.23 16.40 1.16
C ARG A 170 -4.96 15.58 0.98
N ILE A 171 -3.96 15.85 1.81
CA ILE A 171 -2.69 15.13 1.74
C ILE A 171 -2.83 13.72 2.32
N MET A 172 -3.59 13.56 3.39
CA MET A 172 -3.89 12.28 4.01
C MET A 172 -4.59 11.32 3.05
N VAL A 173 -5.51 11.80 2.21
CA VAL A 173 -6.22 11.03 1.18
C VAL A 173 -5.26 10.51 0.10
N ARG A 174 -4.15 11.20 -0.15
CA ARG A 174 -3.08 10.76 -1.05
C ARG A 174 -2.23 9.63 -0.47
N GLY A 175 -2.50 9.22 0.78
CA GLY A 175 -1.81 8.10 1.44
C GLY A 175 -0.52 8.47 2.16
N LEU A 176 -0.17 9.76 2.29
CA LEU A 176 1.06 10.20 2.92
C LEU A 176 1.03 9.98 4.45
N SER A 177 2.16 9.59 5.03
CA SER A 177 2.33 9.44 6.48
C SER A 177 2.29 10.80 7.22
N ASP A 178 2.10 10.78 8.54
CA ASP A 178 2.08 12.02 9.35
C ASP A 178 3.38 12.81 9.21
N LYS A 179 4.52 12.12 9.10
CA LYS A 179 5.84 12.74 8.88
C LYS A 179 5.91 13.44 7.52
N GLN A 180 5.39 12.83 6.47
CA GLN A 180 5.33 13.41 5.13
C GLN A 180 4.36 14.61 5.07
N ILE A 181 3.18 14.48 5.70
CA ILE A 181 2.22 15.58 5.84
C ILE A 181 2.85 16.75 6.59
N ALA A 182 3.55 16.47 7.70
CA ALA A 182 4.25 17.48 8.49
C ALA A 182 5.25 18.26 7.65
N ARG A 183 6.04 17.55 6.83
CA ARG A 183 7.05 18.15 5.94
C ARG A 183 6.39 18.99 4.83
N GLU A 184 5.34 18.46 4.18
CA GLU A 184 4.64 19.15 3.07
C GLU A 184 3.95 20.43 3.55
N LEU A 185 3.40 20.40 4.77
CA LEU A 185 2.68 21.55 5.34
C LEU A 185 3.55 22.47 6.23
N GLY A 186 4.81 22.15 6.46
CA GLY A 186 5.70 22.93 7.31
C GLY A 186 5.29 22.96 8.78
N ILE A 187 4.72 21.88 9.31
CA ILE A 187 4.26 21.74 10.70
C ILE A 187 4.91 20.53 11.38
N THR A 188 4.69 20.34 12.68
CA THR A 188 5.23 19.19 13.41
C THR A 188 4.35 17.95 13.23
N GLU A 189 4.91 16.75 13.36
CA GLU A 189 4.14 15.50 13.35
C GLU A 189 3.09 15.46 14.47
N ALA A 190 3.40 16.05 15.63
CA ALA A 190 2.45 16.17 16.72
C ALA A 190 1.23 17.02 16.33
N THR A 191 1.47 18.10 15.57
CA THR A 191 0.39 18.94 15.03
C THR A 191 -0.44 18.18 14.00
N VAL A 192 0.19 17.39 13.12
CA VAL A 192 -0.53 16.53 12.18
C VAL A 192 -1.42 15.53 12.89
N LYS A 193 -0.90 14.82 13.91
CA LYS A 193 -1.69 13.88 14.72
C LYS A 193 -2.91 14.53 15.36
N THR A 194 -2.77 15.76 15.84
CA THR A 194 -3.89 16.54 16.41
C THR A 194 -4.95 16.81 15.33
N HIS A 195 -4.53 17.24 14.14
CA HIS A 195 -5.46 17.48 13.03
C HIS A 195 -6.12 16.20 12.56
N VAL A 196 -5.36 15.11 12.41
CA VAL A 196 -5.91 13.80 12.02
C VAL A 196 -6.99 13.35 12.99
N ARG A 197 -6.75 13.48 14.30
CA ARG A 197 -7.75 13.12 15.32
C ARG A 197 -9.04 13.94 15.15
N ALA A 198 -8.91 15.25 15.01
CA ALA A 198 -10.08 16.14 14.80
C ALA A 198 -10.81 15.84 13.48
N ILE A 199 -10.08 15.47 12.41
CA ILE A 199 -10.68 15.05 11.14
C ILE A 199 -11.48 13.76 11.35
N LEU A 200 -10.94 12.75 12.04
CA LEU A 200 -11.64 11.50 12.32
C LEU A 200 -12.93 11.74 13.11
N ASP A 201 -12.90 12.65 14.08
CA ASP A 201 -14.06 13.03 14.88
C ASP A 201 -15.15 13.69 14.01
N VAL A 202 -14.76 14.62 13.11
CA VAL A 202 -15.70 15.29 12.17
C VAL A 202 -16.28 14.31 11.15
N VAL A 203 -15.45 13.41 10.61
CA VAL A 203 -15.89 12.40 9.64
C VAL A 203 -16.73 11.31 10.29
N GLY A 204 -16.66 11.15 11.63
CA GLY A 204 -17.41 10.16 12.39
C GLY A 204 -16.84 8.75 12.30
N VAL A 205 -15.52 8.62 12.06
CA VAL A 205 -14.84 7.34 11.92
C VAL A 205 -13.73 7.16 12.96
N ARG A 206 -13.30 5.92 13.17
CA ARG A 206 -12.28 5.60 14.19
C ARG A 206 -10.87 5.45 13.62
N ARG A 207 -10.75 5.20 12.33
CA ARG A 207 -9.48 4.89 11.68
C ARG A 207 -9.25 5.78 10.48
N ARG A 208 -7.98 6.13 10.26
CA ARG A 208 -7.51 6.92 9.11
C ARG A 208 -7.98 6.37 7.76
N GLY A 209 -7.87 5.05 7.57
CA GLY A 209 -8.30 4.39 6.33
C GLY A 209 -9.80 4.55 6.07
N GLU A 210 -10.63 4.56 7.10
CA GLU A 210 -12.07 4.80 7.00
C GLU A 210 -12.36 6.23 6.55
N ALA A 211 -11.62 7.22 7.08
CA ALA A 211 -11.77 8.62 6.67
C ALA A 211 -11.36 8.85 5.19
N VAL A 212 -10.29 8.20 4.75
CA VAL A 212 -9.87 8.22 3.33
C VAL A 212 -10.95 7.61 2.45
N PHE A 213 -11.54 6.48 2.87
CA PHE A 213 -12.62 5.81 2.16
C PHE A 213 -13.86 6.69 2.01
N GLU A 214 -14.25 7.42 3.05
CA GLU A 214 -15.40 8.32 3.04
C GLU A 214 -15.26 9.46 2.03
N VAL A 215 -14.07 10.02 1.82
CA VAL A 215 -13.84 11.12 0.86
C VAL A 215 -13.71 10.64 -0.57
N THR A 216 -13.14 9.45 -0.79
CA THR A 216 -12.93 8.91 -2.15
C THR A 216 -14.22 8.40 -2.80
N GLY A 217 -15.38 8.56 -2.15
CA GLY A 217 -16.69 8.34 -2.79
C GLY A 217 -17.15 6.90 -2.90
N ARG A 218 -16.52 5.95 -2.19
CA ARG A 218 -16.93 4.54 -2.18
C ARG A 218 -17.98 4.19 -1.12
N GLY A 219 -18.47 5.16 -0.39
CA GLY A 219 -19.50 5.02 0.65
C GLY A 219 -20.86 5.61 0.22
N GLY A 220 -21.40 5.12 -0.88
CA GLY A 220 -22.79 5.42 -1.24
C GLY A 220 -23.70 4.26 -0.85
N ALA A 221 -24.51 4.47 0.20
CA ALA A 221 -25.64 3.70 0.68
C ALA A 221 -25.44 3.01 2.04
N GLY A 222 -25.81 3.73 3.08
CA GLY A 222 -25.94 3.22 4.44
C GLY A 222 -26.45 4.32 5.37
N GLY A 223 -27.44 5.08 4.93
CA GLY A 223 -28.20 5.97 5.80
C GLY A 223 -28.96 5.15 6.82
N VAL A 224 -28.39 4.95 8.01
CA VAL A 224 -29.17 4.51 9.16
C VAL A 224 -29.88 5.74 9.70
N GLY A 225 -31.17 5.84 9.35
CA GLY A 225 -32.08 6.80 9.93
C GLY A 225 -32.06 6.72 11.45
N ARG A 226 -31.73 7.82 12.09
CA ARG A 226 -32.13 8.06 13.47
C ARG A 226 -33.63 8.35 13.45
N GLY A 227 -34.41 7.32 13.72
CA GLY A 227 -35.83 7.46 14.14
C GLY A 227 -35.91 7.97 15.56
N ALA A 228 -36.86 8.80 15.78
CA ALA A 228 -37.29 9.43 17.02
C ALA A 228 -37.52 8.47 18.20
#